data_274b39c680799a4d9bbe635e7f4b75c6
#
_entry.id   274b39c680799a4d9bbe635e7f4b75c6
#
_cell.length_a   1.000
_cell.length_b   1.000
_cell.length_c   1.000
_cell.angle_alpha   90.00
_cell.angle_beta   90.00
_cell.angle_gamma   90.00
#
_symmetry.space_group_name_H-M   'P 1'
#
loop_
_entity.id
_entity.type
_entity.pdbx_description
1 polymer ?
#
loop_
_entity_poly.entity_id
_entity_poly.type
_entity_poly.pdbx_seq_one_letter_code
_entity_poly.pdbx_strand_id
1 'polypeptide(L)'
;MSKLITFAVPCYNSAAYMDHCVRTLLTGGDDIEIILVDDGSTKDDTPAICDRYQAEYPDIVRAIHQENGGHGEGVNQGLRHAQGMYYKVVDSDDWLDEAALKAVLDKLRAFAGAEQPLDLFIANYVYEHVEDNTQKVMKYTLSLIHISEPTRL
;
A
#
# COMPACT_ATOMS: atom_id res chain seq x y z
N MET A 1 -4.60 18.97 3.96
CA MET A 1 -4.67 18.15 5.19
C MET A 1 -3.56 17.12 5.15
N SER A 2 -2.95 16.76 6.29
CA SER A 2 -1.97 15.68 6.33
C SER A 2 -2.67 14.35 6.08
N LYS A 3 -2.11 13.51 5.20
CA LYS A 3 -2.64 12.17 4.93
C LYS A 3 -2.40 11.24 6.12
N LEU A 4 -3.35 10.35 6.39
CA LEU A 4 -3.22 9.38 7.48
C LEU A 4 -2.24 8.26 7.13
N ILE A 5 -2.34 7.74 5.92
CA ILE A 5 -1.49 6.66 5.43
C ILE A 5 -1.14 6.86 3.95
N THR A 6 0.10 6.53 3.61
CA THR A 6 0.53 6.38 2.22
C THR A 6 0.64 4.89 1.87
N PHE A 7 -0.06 4.50 0.80
CA PHE A 7 0.13 3.21 0.15
C PHE A 7 1.09 3.40 -1.03
N ALA A 8 2.23 2.73 -1.01
CA ALA A 8 3.14 2.66 -2.15
C ALA A 8 2.89 1.38 -2.93
N VAL A 9 2.67 1.52 -4.22
CA VAL A 9 2.39 0.42 -5.14
C VAL A 9 3.50 0.37 -6.20
N PRO A 10 4.53 -0.48 -6.01
CA PRO A 10 5.51 -0.73 -7.06
C PRO A 10 4.86 -1.43 -8.24
N CYS A 11 5.06 -0.90 -9.44
CA CYS A 11 4.46 -1.39 -10.68
C CYS A 11 5.55 -1.68 -11.71
N TYR A 12 5.56 -2.87 -12.29
CA TYR A 12 6.42 -3.22 -13.41
C TYR A 12 5.70 -4.16 -14.36
N ASN A 13 5.31 -3.66 -15.53
CA ASN A 13 4.48 -4.38 -16.49
C ASN A 13 3.24 -4.99 -15.82
N SER A 14 2.47 -4.16 -15.12
CA SER A 14 1.38 -4.53 -14.21
C SER A 14 0.00 -4.22 -14.76
N ALA A 15 -0.13 -3.79 -16.01
CA ALA A 15 -1.39 -3.30 -16.59
C ALA A 15 -2.55 -4.29 -16.46
N ALA A 16 -2.26 -5.60 -16.46
CA ALA A 16 -3.28 -6.65 -16.42
C ALA A 16 -4.03 -6.73 -15.07
N TYR A 17 -3.42 -6.26 -13.95
CA TYR A 17 -3.97 -6.49 -12.61
C TYR A 17 -3.93 -5.26 -11.69
N MET A 18 -3.11 -4.24 -11.95
CA MET A 18 -2.98 -3.07 -11.06
C MET A 18 -4.30 -2.29 -10.87
N ASP A 19 -5.22 -2.32 -11.81
CA ASP A 19 -6.52 -1.66 -11.71
C ASP A 19 -7.30 -2.17 -10.49
N HIS A 20 -7.29 -3.49 -10.23
CA HIS A 20 -7.97 -4.07 -9.08
C HIS A 20 -7.33 -3.61 -7.76
N CYS A 21 -6.00 -3.63 -7.67
CA CYS A 21 -5.25 -3.10 -6.54
C CYS A 21 -5.67 -1.65 -6.22
N VAL A 22 -5.51 -0.75 -7.20
CA VAL A 22 -5.74 0.68 -7.01
C VAL A 22 -7.20 0.99 -6.63
N ARG A 23 -8.18 0.33 -7.25
CA ARG A 23 -9.59 0.53 -6.93
C ARG A 23 -9.94 0.16 -5.49
N THR A 24 -9.37 -0.93 -4.97
CA THR A 24 -9.60 -1.30 -3.57
C THR A 24 -8.96 -0.30 -2.60
N LEU A 25 -7.78 0.25 -2.93
CA LEU A 25 -7.15 1.29 -2.14
C LEU A 25 -7.97 2.59 -2.13
N LEU A 26 -8.52 2.99 -3.28
CA LEU A 26 -9.34 4.22 -3.41
C LEU A 26 -10.58 4.22 -2.50
N THR A 27 -11.05 3.06 -2.06
CA THR A 27 -12.16 2.98 -1.08
C THR A 27 -11.80 3.59 0.29
N GLY A 28 -10.51 3.86 0.54
CA GLY A 28 -10.02 4.55 1.74
C GLY A 28 -10.36 6.05 1.80
N GLY A 29 -10.79 6.66 0.69
CA GLY A 29 -11.24 8.05 0.63
C GLY A 29 -10.11 9.08 0.71
N ASP A 30 -10.42 10.26 1.26
CA ASP A 30 -9.53 11.44 1.17
C ASP A 30 -8.35 11.42 2.15
N ASP A 31 -8.42 10.59 3.18
CA ASP A 31 -7.38 10.52 4.21
C ASP A 31 -6.12 9.75 3.76
N ILE A 32 -6.21 9.02 2.65
CA ILE A 32 -5.11 8.24 2.14
C ILE A 32 -4.34 8.96 1.03
N GLU A 33 -3.13 8.52 0.82
CA GLU A 33 -2.32 8.80 -0.37
C GLU A 33 -1.95 7.46 -1.03
N ILE A 34 -1.97 7.41 -2.34
CA ILE A 34 -1.52 6.28 -3.14
C ILE A 34 -0.39 6.75 -4.03
N ILE A 35 0.79 6.15 -3.91
CA ILE A 35 1.93 6.42 -4.78
C ILE A 35 2.13 5.22 -5.71
N LEU A 36 1.82 5.40 -6.99
CA LEU A 36 2.08 4.43 -8.02
C LEU A 36 3.49 4.64 -8.55
N VAL A 37 4.39 3.68 -8.33
CA VAL A 37 5.78 3.77 -8.78
C VAL A 37 5.97 2.85 -9.97
N ASP A 38 5.96 3.41 -11.16
CA ASP A 38 6.29 2.69 -12.38
C ASP A 38 7.81 2.53 -12.51
N ASP A 39 8.28 1.31 -12.37
CA ASP A 39 9.69 0.92 -12.40
C ASP A 39 10.19 0.63 -13.84
N GLY A 40 9.94 1.57 -14.74
CA GLY A 40 10.40 1.49 -16.11
C GLY A 40 9.68 0.43 -16.94
N SER A 41 8.35 0.36 -16.85
CA SER A 41 7.54 -0.53 -17.66
C SER A 41 7.63 -0.18 -19.14
N THR A 42 7.91 -1.19 -19.97
CA THR A 42 8.08 -1.02 -21.43
C THR A 42 7.28 -2.00 -22.27
N LYS A 43 6.57 -2.95 -21.63
CA LYS A 43 5.88 -4.04 -22.34
C LYS A 43 4.37 -3.90 -22.36
N ASP A 44 3.82 -2.97 -21.61
CA ASP A 44 2.39 -2.76 -21.47
C ASP A 44 2.05 -1.29 -21.13
N ASP A 45 0.78 -0.99 -20.90
CA ASP A 45 0.26 0.35 -20.65
C ASP A 45 0.37 0.80 -19.18
N THR A 46 1.20 0.13 -18.34
CA THR A 46 1.37 0.50 -16.93
C THR A 46 1.65 1.99 -16.73
N PRO A 47 2.59 2.65 -17.46
CA PRO A 47 2.85 4.08 -17.28
C PRO A 47 1.60 4.94 -17.54
N ALA A 48 0.87 4.65 -18.61
CA ALA A 48 -0.34 5.39 -18.97
C ALA A 48 -1.47 5.19 -17.96
N ILE A 49 -1.56 4.00 -17.34
CA ILE A 49 -2.52 3.71 -16.27
C ILE A 49 -2.16 4.52 -15.01
N CYS A 50 -0.90 4.62 -14.65
CA CYS A 50 -0.44 5.43 -13.52
C CYS A 50 -0.82 6.90 -13.71
N ASP A 51 -0.55 7.47 -14.90
CA ASP A 51 -0.88 8.85 -15.25
C ASP A 51 -2.40 9.10 -15.25
N ARG A 52 -3.18 8.15 -15.74
CA ARG A 52 -4.64 8.23 -15.72
C ARG A 52 -5.17 8.33 -14.30
N TYR A 53 -4.73 7.47 -13.40
CA TYR A 53 -5.15 7.51 -11.99
C TYR A 53 -4.74 8.81 -11.31
N GLN A 54 -3.56 9.34 -11.57
CA GLN A 54 -3.15 10.65 -11.06
C GLN A 54 -4.05 11.77 -11.59
N ALA A 55 -4.43 11.73 -12.86
CA ALA A 55 -5.32 12.73 -13.45
C ALA A 55 -6.75 12.65 -12.92
N GLU A 56 -7.27 11.43 -12.69
CA GLU A 56 -8.61 11.20 -12.15
C GLU A 56 -8.72 11.51 -10.64
N TYR A 57 -7.65 11.28 -9.88
CA TYR A 57 -7.62 11.43 -8.42
C TYR A 57 -6.41 12.25 -7.94
N PRO A 58 -6.27 13.52 -8.38
CA PRO A 58 -5.03 14.31 -8.18
C PRO A 58 -4.72 14.59 -6.70
N ASP A 59 -5.71 14.55 -5.81
CA ASP A 59 -5.54 14.76 -4.38
C ASP A 59 -5.20 13.47 -3.60
N ILE A 60 -5.32 12.31 -4.24
CA ILE A 60 -5.14 11.00 -3.61
C ILE A 60 -4.00 10.22 -4.26
N VAL A 61 -3.91 10.23 -5.59
CA VAL A 61 -2.97 9.43 -6.37
C VAL A 61 -1.85 10.28 -6.92
N ARG A 62 -0.63 9.77 -6.77
CA ARG A 62 0.59 10.32 -7.36
C ARG A 62 1.31 9.25 -8.18
N ALA A 63 1.63 9.54 -9.42
CA ALA A 63 2.47 8.69 -10.27
C ALA A 63 3.94 9.13 -10.20
N ILE A 64 4.83 8.15 -10.13
CA ILE A 64 6.28 8.34 -10.20
C ILE A 64 6.79 7.37 -11.26
N HIS A 65 7.52 7.87 -12.26
CA HIS A 65 8.19 7.06 -13.26
C HIS A 65 9.69 7.08 -13.02
N GLN A 66 10.32 5.92 -13.07
CA GLN A 66 11.76 5.78 -12.91
C GLN A 66 12.34 4.78 -13.92
N GLU A 67 13.65 4.81 -14.11
CA GLU A 67 14.36 3.71 -14.76
C GLU A 67 14.25 2.46 -13.89
N ASN A 68 14.20 1.29 -14.52
CA ASN A 68 14.08 0.03 -13.79
C ASN A 68 15.21 -0.14 -12.77
N GLY A 69 14.85 -0.09 -11.51
CA GLY A 69 15.73 -0.26 -10.35
C GLY A 69 15.36 -1.48 -9.50
N GLY A 70 14.29 -2.18 -9.90
CA GLY A 70 13.74 -3.32 -9.18
C GLY A 70 12.78 -2.94 -8.06
N HIS A 71 12.04 -3.94 -7.57
CA HIS A 71 10.97 -3.79 -6.56
C HIS A 71 11.40 -2.98 -5.33
N GLY A 72 12.60 -3.24 -4.79
CA GLY A 72 13.12 -2.52 -3.62
C GLY A 72 13.31 -1.02 -3.86
N GLU A 73 13.75 -0.60 -5.05
CA GLU A 73 13.86 0.82 -5.38
C GLU A 73 12.47 1.45 -5.55
N GLY A 74 11.49 0.74 -6.11
CA GLY A 74 10.10 1.17 -6.14
C GLY A 74 9.55 1.44 -4.74
N VAL A 75 9.82 0.55 -3.77
CA VAL A 75 9.49 0.76 -2.35
C VAL A 75 10.17 1.99 -1.78
N ASN A 76 11.47 2.17 -2.05
CA ASN A 76 12.24 3.33 -1.57
C ASN A 76 11.71 4.65 -2.14
N GLN A 77 11.33 4.67 -3.41
CA GLN A 77 10.74 5.86 -4.03
C GLN A 77 9.40 6.20 -3.41
N GLY A 78 8.55 5.20 -3.18
CA GLY A 78 7.30 5.39 -2.45
C GLY A 78 7.54 6.02 -1.08
N LEU A 79 8.50 5.49 -0.31
CA LEU A 79 8.83 6.00 1.03
C LEU A 79 9.38 7.43 1.02
N ARG A 80 10.26 7.76 0.06
CA ARG A 80 10.85 9.12 -0.05
C ARG A 80 9.81 10.19 -0.34
N HIS A 81 8.70 9.83 -0.98
CA HIS A 81 7.65 10.77 -1.39
C HIS A 81 6.39 10.70 -0.52
N ALA A 82 6.34 9.75 0.43
CA ALA A 82 5.19 9.57 1.31
C ALA A 82 4.91 10.81 2.17
N GLN A 83 3.64 11.20 2.26
CA GLN A 83 3.14 12.30 3.06
C GLN A 83 2.23 11.83 4.21
N GLY A 84 1.86 10.54 4.21
CA GLY A 84 1.07 9.93 5.26
C GLY A 84 1.83 9.77 6.58
N MET A 85 1.11 9.86 7.69
CA MET A 85 1.66 9.54 9.01
C MET A 85 2.14 8.10 9.10
N TYR A 86 1.44 7.19 8.41
CA TYR A 86 1.80 5.78 8.27
C TYR A 86 2.16 5.46 6.83
N TYR A 87 2.91 4.39 6.64
CA TYR A 87 3.36 3.92 5.33
C TYR A 87 3.14 2.43 5.18
N LYS A 88 2.61 2.00 4.03
CA LYS A 88 2.45 0.59 3.68
C LYS A 88 2.74 0.36 2.21
N VAL A 89 3.50 -0.68 1.92
CA VAL A 89 3.65 -1.22 0.56
C VAL A 89 2.50 -2.18 0.27
N VAL A 90 1.94 -2.08 -0.93
CA VAL A 90 0.98 -3.04 -1.49
C VAL A 90 1.47 -3.39 -2.89
N ASP A 91 1.75 -4.66 -3.13
CA ASP A 91 2.18 -5.10 -4.45
C ASP A 91 1.04 -4.93 -5.47
N SER A 92 1.39 -4.63 -6.71
CA SER A 92 0.40 -4.26 -7.73
C SER A 92 -0.56 -5.38 -8.14
N ASP A 93 -0.26 -6.62 -7.77
CA ASP A 93 -1.10 -7.82 -7.92
C ASP A 93 -1.87 -8.20 -6.65
N ASP A 94 -1.65 -7.47 -5.54
CA ASP A 94 -2.41 -7.61 -4.30
C ASP A 94 -3.58 -6.62 -4.24
N TRP A 95 -4.53 -6.86 -3.34
CA TRP A 95 -5.65 -5.95 -3.07
C TRP A 95 -6.06 -5.97 -1.59
N LEU A 96 -6.85 -4.99 -1.19
CA LEU A 96 -7.38 -4.91 0.17
C LEU A 96 -8.89 -5.19 0.18
N ASP A 97 -9.33 -5.89 1.24
CA ASP A 97 -10.76 -5.96 1.55
C ASP A 97 -11.25 -4.60 2.04
N GLU A 98 -12.35 -4.09 1.45
CA GLU A 98 -12.87 -2.76 1.73
C GLU A 98 -13.28 -2.57 3.21
N ALA A 99 -13.93 -3.58 3.78
CA ALA A 99 -14.37 -3.51 5.18
C ALA A 99 -13.16 -3.58 6.13
N ALA A 100 -12.15 -4.38 5.80
CA ALA A 100 -10.90 -4.45 6.55
C ALA A 100 -10.12 -3.13 6.44
N LEU A 101 -10.01 -2.54 5.26
CA LEU A 101 -9.36 -1.24 5.06
C LEU A 101 -10.04 -0.17 5.92
N LYS A 102 -11.38 -0.09 5.89
CA LYS A 102 -12.13 0.85 6.73
C LYS A 102 -11.82 0.66 8.20
N ALA A 103 -11.85 -0.57 8.70
CA ALA A 103 -11.54 -0.88 10.10
C ALA A 103 -10.11 -0.49 10.49
N VAL A 104 -9.13 -0.71 9.60
CA VAL A 104 -7.73 -0.29 9.80
C VAL A 104 -7.63 1.23 9.87
N LEU A 105 -8.25 1.96 8.93
CA LEU A 105 -8.23 3.43 8.92
C LEU A 105 -8.87 4.01 10.18
N ASP A 106 -9.99 3.46 10.66
CA ASP A 106 -10.64 3.89 11.91
C ASP A 106 -9.70 3.69 13.12
N LYS A 107 -8.96 2.59 13.17
CA LYS A 107 -7.94 2.35 14.19
C LYS A 107 -6.77 3.34 14.10
N LEU A 108 -6.24 3.55 12.90
CA LEU A 108 -5.12 4.49 12.69
C LEU A 108 -5.51 5.92 13.06
N ARG A 109 -6.74 6.36 12.75
CA ARG A 109 -7.24 7.67 13.18
C ARG A 109 -7.27 7.82 14.71
N ALA A 110 -7.72 6.77 15.40
CA ALA A 110 -7.75 6.77 16.86
C ALA A 110 -6.33 6.86 17.46
N PHE A 111 -5.36 6.14 16.88
CA PHE A 111 -3.96 6.19 17.33
C PHE A 111 -3.26 7.50 16.95
N ALA A 112 -3.58 8.08 15.79
CA ALA A 112 -3.00 9.36 15.37
C ALA A 112 -3.35 10.51 16.31
N GLY A 113 -4.51 10.45 16.99
CA GLY A 113 -4.95 11.41 18.01
C GLY A 113 -4.55 11.07 19.45
N ALA A 114 -3.87 9.94 19.68
CA ALA A 114 -3.50 9.50 21.03
C ALA A 114 -2.23 10.22 21.55
N GLU A 115 -2.07 10.28 22.87
CA GLU A 115 -0.85 10.82 23.51
C GLU A 115 0.40 10.02 23.15
N GLN A 116 0.25 8.72 22.86
CA GLN A 116 1.30 7.84 22.37
C GLN A 116 0.87 7.28 21.02
N PRO A 117 1.35 7.85 19.91
CA PRO A 117 1.07 7.33 18.59
C PRO A 117 1.69 5.92 18.41
N LEU A 118 1.05 5.13 17.57
CA LEU A 118 1.49 3.77 17.27
C LEU A 118 2.60 3.81 16.22
N ASP A 119 3.75 3.18 16.50
CA ASP A 119 4.87 3.10 15.55
C ASP A 119 4.67 2.02 14.49
N LEU A 120 4.03 0.90 14.87
CA LEU A 120 3.83 -0.25 13.99
C LEU A 120 2.44 -0.85 14.18
N PHE A 121 1.69 -1.00 13.09
CA PHE A 121 0.43 -1.71 13.05
C PHE A 121 0.55 -2.94 12.14
N ILE A 122 0.26 -4.13 12.66
CA ILE A 122 0.31 -5.38 11.91
C ILE A 122 -1.11 -5.91 11.73
N ALA A 123 -1.48 -6.18 10.48
CA ALA A 123 -2.75 -6.79 10.12
C ALA A 123 -2.54 -8.19 9.55
N ASN A 124 -3.53 -9.04 9.69
CA ASN A 124 -3.57 -10.35 9.03
C ASN A 124 -3.72 -10.17 7.52
N TYR A 125 -3.35 -11.19 6.76
CA TYR A 125 -3.55 -11.24 5.33
C TYR A 125 -4.07 -12.61 4.88
N VAL A 126 -4.56 -12.68 3.67
CA VAL A 126 -5.14 -13.88 3.08
C VAL A 126 -4.38 -14.21 1.81
N TYR A 127 -3.91 -15.45 1.69
CA TYR A 127 -3.56 -15.99 0.39
C TYR A 127 -4.82 -16.44 -0.31
N GLU A 128 -5.08 -15.89 -1.49
CA GLU A 128 -6.20 -16.26 -2.33
C GLU A 128 -5.68 -17.05 -3.55
N HIS A 129 -6.13 -18.29 -3.67
CA HIS A 129 -5.84 -19.13 -4.81
C HIS A 129 -6.98 -19.00 -5.81
N VAL A 130 -6.83 -18.10 -6.78
CA VAL A 130 -7.88 -17.74 -7.75
C VAL A 130 -8.29 -18.95 -8.61
N GLU A 131 -7.33 -19.84 -8.92
CA GLU A 131 -7.56 -21.02 -9.79
C GLU A 131 -8.51 -22.05 -9.18
N ASP A 132 -8.45 -22.29 -7.88
CA ASP A 132 -9.24 -23.30 -7.17
C ASP A 132 -10.24 -22.69 -6.17
N ASN A 133 -10.33 -21.35 -6.14
CA ASN A 133 -11.20 -20.57 -5.26
C ASN A 133 -11.03 -20.93 -3.77
N THR A 134 -9.79 -21.19 -3.36
CA THR A 134 -9.44 -21.47 -1.97
C THR A 134 -8.75 -20.28 -1.33
N GLN A 135 -8.93 -20.12 0.00
CA GLN A 135 -8.35 -19.04 0.77
C GLN A 135 -7.62 -19.58 1.99
N LYS A 136 -6.44 -19.02 2.29
CA LYS A 136 -5.69 -19.31 3.50
C LYS A 136 -5.41 -18.05 4.29
N VAL A 137 -6.07 -17.89 5.43
CA VAL A 137 -5.85 -16.75 6.32
C VAL A 137 -4.55 -16.94 7.09
N MET A 138 -3.65 -15.97 6.95
CA MET A 138 -2.40 -15.89 7.70
C MET A 138 -2.60 -14.94 8.88
N LYS A 139 -2.52 -15.50 10.09
CA LYS A 139 -2.68 -14.76 11.35
C LYS A 139 -1.32 -14.53 12.00
N TYR A 140 -1.03 -13.31 12.32
CA TYR A 140 0.12 -12.97 13.17
C TYR A 140 -0.24 -13.18 14.63
N THR A 141 0.48 -14.10 15.28
CA THR A 141 0.42 -14.27 16.74
C THR A 141 1.75 -13.76 17.30
N LEU A 142 1.76 -12.53 17.79
CA LEU A 142 2.93 -11.96 18.44
C LEU A 142 3.00 -12.50 19.88
N SER A 143 4.08 -13.18 20.22
CA SER A 143 4.38 -13.51 21.62
C SER A 143 5.11 -12.33 22.29
N LEU A 144 4.97 -12.19 23.61
CA LEU A 144 5.67 -11.16 24.39
C LEU A 144 7.20 -11.22 24.24
N ILE A 145 7.75 -12.38 23.90
CA ILE A 145 9.19 -12.58 23.65
C ILE A 145 9.64 -11.82 22.40
N HIS A 146 8.77 -11.67 21.36
CA HIS A 146 9.10 -10.92 20.15
C HIS A 146 9.01 -9.40 20.31
N ILE A 147 8.43 -8.92 21.42
CA ILE A 147 8.25 -7.49 21.71
C ILE A 147 9.42 -6.97 22.57
N SER A 148 10.13 -7.85 23.28
CA SER A 148 11.11 -7.47 24.30
C SER A 148 12.57 -7.34 23.83
N GLU A 149 12.90 -7.72 22.60
CA GLU A 149 14.24 -7.56 22.06
C GLU A 149 14.26 -6.55 20.91
N PRO A 150 14.68 -5.28 21.15
CA PRO A 150 15.01 -4.40 20.04
C PRO A 150 16.20 -5.01 19.30
N THR A 151 15.99 -5.40 18.04
CA THR A 151 17.07 -5.81 17.16
C THR A 151 18.02 -4.62 17.01
N ARG A 152 19.15 -4.65 17.72
CA ARG A 152 20.23 -3.72 17.45
C ARG A 152 20.86 -4.13 16.13
N LEU A 153 20.59 -3.37 15.10
CA LEU A 153 21.38 -3.35 13.88
C LEU A 153 22.68 -2.59 14.12
#